data_b7feb10be2ec24412f1ac056aaeaa674
#
_entry.id   b7feb10be2ec24412f1ac056aaeaa674
#
_cell.length_a   1.000
_cell.length_b   1.000
_cell.length_c   1.000
_cell.angle_alpha   90.00
_cell.angle_beta   90.00
_cell.angle_gamma   90.00
#
_symmetry.space_group_name_H-M   'P 1'
#
loop_
_entity.id
_entity.type
_entity.pdbx_description
1 polymer ?
#
loop_
_entity_poly.entity_id
_entity_poly.type
_entity_poly.pdbx_seq_one_letter_code
_entity_poly.pdbx_strand_id
1 'polypeptide(L)'
;MSYSNSNHHTYHAEETAQRRDLLRPLQGIPVFYKVLIANSLIIFIGATGGTWLAYNLNNSQQSLATPMSLLIFITIGWFVSIVLNFVVLQFAFRPLKDLGKVMSRVQKGERSLRAPLTGGDPQADQLASTFNMMLEAIDEATRLRASQIINAQEQERKRIARELHDETSQMLTSLLISLAILEKSVTTQAASDRIADTRKLAHQTLRAIRNLSIDLRPSALDDLGLLPALRWYLKEYQQKCAIEVEFNERGFHERLPAEMETVLYRIVQEALTNTARHSNARKVVITMKEDHEAVYAIITDDGQGFDVEAIRKSPDHERGLGLVGMNERAVLLDGTLDILSSPGHGTTVKVRIPVPNEQRERLKLNKPSELLV
;
A
#
# COMPACT_ATOMS: atom_id res chain seq x y z
N MET A 1 -27.23 -10.77 66.83
CA MET A 1 -26.17 -9.75 66.82
C MET A 1 -25.44 -9.82 65.48
N SER A 2 -25.83 -9.00 64.53
CA SER A 2 -25.06 -8.73 63.31
C SER A 2 -25.73 -7.59 62.51
N TYR A 3 -25.54 -6.38 62.92
CA TYR A 3 -25.91 -5.15 62.23
C TYR A 3 -24.87 -4.08 62.57
N SER A 4 -23.79 -3.99 61.83
CA SER A 4 -22.89 -2.82 61.89
C SER A 4 -21.71 -2.92 60.87
N ASN A 5 -21.94 -3.16 59.59
CA ASN A 5 -20.80 -3.06 58.64
C ASN A 5 -21.20 -2.56 57.22
N SER A 6 -22.42 -2.07 57.01
CA SER A 6 -22.85 -1.60 55.69
C SER A 6 -22.70 -0.07 55.45
N ASN A 7 -22.50 0.72 56.51
CA ASN A 7 -22.48 2.18 56.40
C ASN A 7 -21.10 2.78 56.06
N HIS A 8 -19.99 2.04 56.26
CA HIS A 8 -18.65 2.56 55.97
C HIS A 8 -18.30 2.50 54.47
N HIS A 9 -18.85 1.55 53.71
CA HIS A 9 -18.57 1.44 52.26
C HIS A 9 -19.35 2.45 51.43
N THR A 10 -20.52 2.90 51.84
CA THR A 10 -21.32 3.89 51.13
C THR A 10 -20.75 5.31 51.29
N TYR A 11 -20.22 5.69 52.43
CA TYR A 11 -19.60 7.02 52.62
C TYR A 11 -18.33 7.21 51.80
N HIS A 12 -17.47 6.21 51.63
CA HIS A 12 -16.29 6.29 50.81
C HIS A 12 -16.60 6.31 49.29
N ALA A 13 -17.69 5.70 48.88
CA ALA A 13 -18.13 5.73 47.47
C ALA A 13 -18.72 7.09 47.07
N GLU A 14 -19.48 7.72 47.96
CA GLU A 14 -20.04 9.07 47.72
C GLU A 14 -18.97 10.16 47.74
N GLU A 15 -17.99 10.09 48.63
CA GLU A 15 -16.89 11.06 48.73
C GLU A 15 -15.95 10.97 47.51
N THR A 16 -15.73 9.76 46.97
CA THR A 16 -14.97 9.56 45.72
C THR A 16 -15.75 9.99 44.47
N ALA A 17 -17.07 9.83 44.46
CA ALA A 17 -17.93 10.32 43.35
C ALA A 17 -18.00 11.86 43.33
N GLN A 18 -18.13 12.48 44.51
CA GLN A 18 -18.21 13.96 44.64
C GLN A 18 -16.87 14.63 44.29
N ARG A 19 -15.73 14.01 44.63
CA ARG A 19 -14.40 14.49 44.15
C ARG A 19 -14.21 14.33 42.64
N ARG A 20 -14.76 13.30 42.02
CA ARG A 20 -14.72 13.14 40.54
C ARG A 20 -15.54 14.23 39.82
N ASP A 21 -16.66 14.64 40.35
CA ASP A 21 -17.50 15.67 39.75
C ASP A 21 -16.90 17.08 39.84
N LEU A 22 -16.16 17.40 40.90
CA LEU A 22 -15.44 18.67 41.06
C LEU A 22 -14.25 18.79 40.06
N LEU A 23 -13.69 17.66 39.59
CA LEU A 23 -12.56 17.66 38.65
C LEU A 23 -13.01 17.52 37.18
N ARG A 24 -14.27 17.23 36.89
CA ARG A 24 -14.82 17.11 35.52
C ARG A 24 -14.55 18.35 34.64
N PRO A 25 -14.76 19.59 35.11
CA PRO A 25 -14.49 20.76 34.25
C PRO A 25 -13.02 20.93 33.91
N LEU A 26 -12.10 20.38 34.72
CA LEU A 26 -10.67 20.42 34.46
C LEU A 26 -10.20 19.35 33.47
N GLN A 27 -10.97 18.29 33.24
CA GLN A 27 -10.58 17.20 32.33
C GLN A 27 -10.60 17.62 30.85
N GLY A 28 -11.45 18.55 30.46
CA GLY A 28 -11.53 19.11 29.10
C GLY A 28 -10.45 20.15 28.76
N ILE A 29 -9.70 20.65 29.75
CA ILE A 29 -8.67 21.66 29.53
C ILE A 29 -7.39 20.98 29.06
N PRO A 30 -6.76 21.42 27.91
CA PRO A 30 -5.46 20.89 27.49
C PRO A 30 -4.38 20.99 28.60
N VAL A 31 -3.49 20.00 28.67
CA VAL A 31 -2.44 19.90 29.69
C VAL A 31 -1.61 21.18 29.78
N PHE A 32 -1.34 21.80 28.64
CA PHE A 32 -0.65 23.10 28.53
C PHE A 32 -1.26 24.15 29.49
N TYR A 33 -2.56 24.37 29.41
CA TYR A 33 -3.25 25.36 30.25
C TYR A 33 -3.32 24.95 31.71
N LYS A 34 -3.43 23.65 32.02
CA LYS A 34 -3.38 23.14 33.40
C LYS A 34 -2.06 23.47 34.07
N VAL A 35 -0.94 23.21 33.38
CA VAL A 35 0.40 23.50 33.87
C VAL A 35 0.63 25.01 33.97
N LEU A 36 0.17 25.78 32.97
CA LEU A 36 0.26 27.25 33.00
C LEU A 36 -0.45 27.84 34.22
N ILE A 37 -1.70 27.42 34.47
CA ILE A 37 -2.51 27.91 35.60
C ILE A 37 -1.90 27.48 36.94
N ALA A 38 -1.50 26.21 37.08
CA ALA A 38 -0.89 25.70 38.30
C ALA A 38 0.40 26.48 38.64
N ASN A 39 1.26 26.68 37.66
CA ASN A 39 2.54 27.38 37.83
C ASN A 39 2.31 28.89 38.15
N SER A 40 1.35 29.52 37.45
CA SER A 40 0.96 30.92 37.73
C SER A 40 0.39 31.09 39.15
N LEU A 41 -0.39 30.12 39.61
CA LEU A 41 -0.96 30.15 40.99
C LEU A 41 0.14 29.98 42.03
N ILE A 42 1.10 29.07 41.84
CA ILE A 42 2.25 28.87 42.74
C ILE A 42 3.07 30.16 42.86
N ILE A 43 3.37 30.80 41.73
CA ILE A 43 4.14 32.04 41.69
C ILE A 43 3.37 33.20 42.37
N PHE A 44 2.05 33.29 42.14
CA PHE A 44 1.20 34.28 42.80
C PHE A 44 1.19 34.14 44.32
N ILE A 45 0.98 32.91 44.80
CA ILE A 45 1.00 32.57 46.24
C ILE A 45 2.39 32.87 46.87
N GLY A 46 3.47 32.47 46.16
CA GLY A 46 4.84 32.72 46.63
C GLY A 46 5.17 34.23 46.70
N ALA A 47 4.77 34.99 45.66
CA ALA A 47 5.00 36.45 45.63
C ALA A 47 4.19 37.19 46.69
N THR A 48 2.90 36.90 46.83
CA THR A 48 2.02 37.50 47.81
C THR A 48 2.42 37.11 49.23
N GLY A 49 2.66 35.83 49.52
CA GLY A 49 3.12 35.31 50.81
C GLY A 49 4.49 35.84 51.24
N GLY A 50 5.44 35.87 50.32
CA GLY A 50 6.80 36.41 50.55
C GLY A 50 6.74 37.94 50.87
N THR A 51 5.95 38.67 50.11
CA THR A 51 5.77 40.10 50.36
C THR A 51 5.06 40.42 51.67
N TRP A 52 4.02 39.63 52.02
CA TRP A 52 3.33 39.75 53.30
C TRP A 52 4.27 39.44 54.45
N LEU A 53 5.11 38.43 54.35
CA LEU A 53 6.10 38.07 55.37
C LEU A 53 7.15 39.18 55.53
N ALA A 54 7.70 39.71 54.40
CA ALA A 54 8.67 40.80 54.42
C ALA A 54 8.06 42.09 55.03
N TYR A 55 6.81 42.41 54.76
CA TYR A 55 6.09 43.50 55.31
C TYR A 55 5.89 43.37 56.87
N ASN A 56 5.50 42.20 57.33
CA ASN A 56 5.29 41.92 58.74
C ASN A 56 6.61 41.91 59.56
N LEU A 57 7.71 41.48 58.94
CA LEU A 57 9.04 41.45 59.62
C LEU A 57 9.66 42.84 59.67
N ASN A 58 9.28 43.81 58.79
CA ASN A 58 9.89 45.12 58.68
C ASN A 58 9.03 46.26 59.35
N ASN A 59 8.26 45.92 60.35
CA ASN A 59 7.16 46.75 60.90
C ASN A 59 7.58 48.03 61.68
N SER A 60 8.70 48.74 61.34
CA SER A 60 9.20 49.89 62.10
C SER A 60 9.07 51.24 61.44
N GLN A 61 8.60 51.39 60.20
CA GLN A 61 8.26 52.70 59.60
C GLN A 61 7.05 52.64 58.65
N GLN A 62 5.88 53.05 59.11
CA GLN A 62 4.65 53.16 58.31
C GLN A 62 4.62 54.46 57.52
N SER A 63 4.90 54.37 56.22
CA SER A 63 4.52 55.37 55.22
C SER A 63 3.42 54.77 54.35
N LEU A 64 2.29 55.51 54.15
CA LEU A 64 1.15 55.10 53.31
C LEU A 64 1.49 54.84 51.83
N ALA A 65 2.69 55.26 51.37
CA ALA A 65 3.20 55.03 50.02
C ALA A 65 3.76 53.63 49.82
N THR A 66 4.18 52.93 50.88
CA THR A 66 4.81 51.58 50.80
C THR A 66 3.87 50.47 50.38
N PRO A 67 2.58 50.38 50.80
CA PRO A 67 1.68 49.31 50.38
C PRO A 67 1.29 49.40 48.88
N MET A 68 1.19 50.60 48.34
CA MET A 68 0.79 50.81 46.92
C MET A 68 1.93 50.43 45.97
N SER A 69 3.19 50.79 46.29
CA SER A 69 4.36 50.37 45.49
C SER A 69 4.62 48.87 45.52
N LEU A 70 4.38 48.24 46.66
CA LEU A 70 4.49 46.79 46.79
C LEU A 70 3.44 46.06 45.95
N LEU A 71 2.19 46.54 45.91
CA LEU A 71 1.11 45.99 45.11
C LEU A 71 1.38 46.09 43.60
N ILE A 72 1.89 47.26 43.15
CA ILE A 72 2.35 47.46 41.77
C ILE A 72 3.50 46.45 41.40
N PHE A 73 4.49 46.30 42.29
CA PHE A 73 5.61 45.41 42.04
C PHE A 73 5.18 43.95 41.94
N ILE A 74 4.26 43.50 42.82
CA ILE A 74 3.69 42.15 42.78
C ILE A 74 2.94 41.88 41.46
N THR A 75 2.07 42.83 41.05
CA THR A 75 1.27 42.67 39.82
C THR A 75 2.15 42.64 38.57
N ILE A 76 3.19 43.50 38.48
CA ILE A 76 4.13 43.49 37.37
C ILE A 76 4.93 42.18 37.36
N GLY A 77 5.49 41.77 38.50
CA GLY A 77 6.27 40.53 38.63
C GLY A 77 5.43 39.30 38.26
N TRP A 78 4.15 39.23 38.69
CA TRP A 78 3.25 38.16 38.34
C TRP A 78 2.93 38.14 36.84
N PHE A 79 2.64 39.31 36.24
CA PHE A 79 2.38 39.39 34.79
C PHE A 79 3.60 38.94 33.96
N VAL A 80 4.80 39.44 34.29
CA VAL A 80 6.04 39.02 33.61
C VAL A 80 6.24 37.50 33.74
N SER A 81 5.97 36.95 34.90
CA SER A 81 6.11 35.51 35.15
C SER A 81 5.12 34.69 34.35
N ILE A 82 3.86 35.14 34.20
CA ILE A 82 2.87 34.48 33.33
C ILE A 82 3.32 34.46 31.88
N VAL A 83 3.80 35.60 31.37
CA VAL A 83 4.29 35.72 29.99
C VAL A 83 5.49 34.82 29.76
N LEU A 84 6.46 34.82 30.66
CA LEU A 84 7.65 33.98 30.56
C LEU A 84 7.28 32.49 30.59
N ASN A 85 6.42 32.10 31.52
CA ASN A 85 5.94 30.72 31.66
C ASN A 85 5.16 30.25 30.42
N PHE A 86 4.30 31.12 29.86
CA PHE A 86 3.60 30.86 28.61
C PHE A 86 4.56 30.57 27.46
N VAL A 87 5.60 31.43 27.29
CA VAL A 87 6.61 31.27 26.25
C VAL A 87 7.37 29.95 26.42
N VAL A 88 7.85 29.66 27.63
CA VAL A 88 8.58 28.42 27.93
C VAL A 88 7.72 27.18 27.65
N LEU A 89 6.48 27.18 28.12
CA LEU A 89 5.58 26.06 27.85
C LEU A 89 5.27 25.91 26.36
N GLN A 90 5.08 27.00 25.64
CA GLN A 90 4.83 26.94 24.20
C GLN A 90 5.98 26.29 23.45
N PHE A 91 7.23 26.60 23.80
CA PHE A 91 8.41 25.97 23.25
C PHE A 91 8.50 24.49 23.63
N ALA A 92 8.28 24.15 24.91
CA ALA A 92 8.37 22.77 25.40
C ALA A 92 7.32 21.82 24.80
N PHE A 93 6.10 22.32 24.53
CA PHE A 93 5.01 21.49 23.95
C PHE A 93 4.95 21.51 22.42
N ARG A 94 5.73 22.35 21.74
CA ARG A 94 5.72 22.47 20.28
C ARG A 94 6.05 21.15 19.58
N PRO A 95 7.11 20.39 19.94
CA PRO A 95 7.44 19.13 19.29
C PRO A 95 6.33 18.09 19.41
N LEU A 96 5.69 17.98 20.57
CA LEU A 96 4.59 17.05 20.79
C LEU A 96 3.34 17.41 19.96
N LYS A 97 3.07 18.70 19.79
CA LYS A 97 1.97 19.18 18.95
C LYS A 97 2.21 18.87 17.47
N ASP A 98 3.44 19.01 17.01
CA ASP A 98 3.81 18.72 15.63
C ASP A 98 3.79 17.21 15.37
N LEU A 99 4.26 16.37 16.29
CA LEU A 99 4.07 14.92 16.24
C LEU A 99 2.60 14.53 16.17
N GLY A 100 1.74 15.13 16.99
CA GLY A 100 0.29 14.88 16.96
C GLY A 100 -0.35 15.23 15.61
N LYS A 101 0.11 16.30 14.94
CA LYS A 101 -0.36 16.63 13.58
C LYS A 101 0.05 15.58 12.55
N VAL A 102 1.30 15.11 12.61
CA VAL A 102 1.78 14.05 11.71
C VAL A 102 0.99 12.77 11.93
N MET A 103 0.79 12.36 13.19
CA MET A 103 -0.05 11.20 13.53
C MET A 103 -1.46 11.30 12.94
N SER A 104 -2.10 12.47 13.08
CA SER A 104 -3.44 12.70 12.54
C SER A 104 -3.49 12.64 11.01
N ARG A 105 -2.46 13.12 10.31
CA ARG A 105 -2.36 13.05 8.85
C ARG A 105 -2.12 11.61 8.37
N VAL A 106 -1.25 10.86 9.05
CA VAL A 106 -1.04 9.43 8.79
C VAL A 106 -2.34 8.64 8.97
N GLN A 107 -3.11 8.92 10.03
CA GLN A 107 -4.43 8.31 10.26
C GLN A 107 -5.42 8.61 9.11
N LYS A 108 -5.32 9.77 8.47
CA LYS A 108 -6.13 10.17 7.31
C LYS A 108 -5.65 9.56 5.98
N GLY A 109 -4.61 8.72 6.00
CA GLY A 109 -4.13 8.00 4.82
C GLY A 109 -2.79 8.50 4.24
N GLU A 110 -2.21 9.57 4.74
CA GLU A 110 -0.92 10.10 4.28
C GLU A 110 0.27 9.29 4.89
N ARG A 111 0.36 8.01 4.56
CA ARG A 111 1.31 7.05 5.18
C ARG A 111 2.79 7.34 4.88
N SER A 112 3.08 8.11 3.85
CA SER A 112 4.48 8.49 3.49
C SER A 112 5.10 9.52 4.43
N LEU A 113 4.29 10.17 5.28
CA LEU A 113 4.79 11.15 6.24
C LEU A 113 5.59 10.48 7.35
N ARG A 114 6.65 11.16 7.79
CA ARG A 114 7.45 10.78 8.95
C ARG A 114 7.50 11.93 9.94
N ALA A 115 7.58 11.61 11.22
CA ALA A 115 7.75 12.60 12.27
C ALA A 115 9.17 13.20 12.19
N PRO A 116 9.31 14.54 12.18
CA PRO A 116 10.61 15.17 12.14
C PRO A 116 11.35 14.99 13.48
N LEU A 117 12.64 14.74 13.43
CA LEU A 117 13.53 14.78 14.58
C LEU A 117 14.04 16.24 14.70
N THR A 118 13.76 16.87 15.83
CA THR A 118 14.02 18.32 16.02
C THR A 118 15.37 18.61 16.63
N GLY A 119 16.00 17.63 17.28
CA GLY A 119 17.28 17.76 17.99
C GLY A 119 17.21 18.64 19.24
N GLY A 120 16.03 19.12 19.63
CA GLY A 120 15.86 20.03 20.74
C GLY A 120 15.41 19.40 22.04
N ASP A 121 14.69 18.30 21.97
CA ASP A 121 14.18 17.53 23.12
C ASP A 121 14.41 16.04 22.90
N PRO A 122 15.31 15.40 23.65
CA PRO A 122 15.62 13.98 23.49
C PRO A 122 14.41 13.06 23.68
N GLN A 123 13.45 13.42 24.55
CA GLN A 123 12.24 12.60 24.76
C GLN A 123 11.27 12.71 23.60
N ALA A 124 11.08 13.90 23.05
CA ALA A 124 10.25 14.11 21.86
C ALA A 124 10.85 13.41 20.63
N ASP A 125 12.18 13.49 20.46
CA ASP A 125 12.89 12.83 19.36
C ASP A 125 12.85 11.30 19.50
N GLN A 126 12.95 10.76 20.71
CA GLN A 126 12.79 9.34 20.97
C GLN A 126 11.36 8.87 20.61
N LEU A 127 10.34 9.65 20.95
CA LEU A 127 8.94 9.33 20.63
C LEU A 127 8.71 9.39 19.10
N ALA A 128 9.25 10.42 18.43
CA ALA A 128 9.19 10.55 16.97
C ALA A 128 9.91 9.39 16.26
N SER A 129 11.08 8.99 16.74
CA SER A 129 11.83 7.84 16.22
C SER A 129 11.06 6.53 16.40
N THR A 130 10.51 6.29 17.60
CA THR A 130 9.69 5.10 17.87
C THR A 130 8.45 5.05 16.99
N PHE A 131 7.79 6.19 16.77
CA PHE A 131 6.65 6.29 15.85
C PHE A 131 7.05 5.97 14.41
N ASN A 132 8.18 6.50 13.93
CA ASN A 132 8.70 6.21 12.59
C ASN A 132 9.05 4.73 12.41
N MET A 133 9.69 4.09 13.41
CA MET A 133 9.96 2.65 13.40
C MET A 133 8.67 1.82 13.36
N MET A 134 7.63 2.24 14.08
CA MET A 134 6.33 1.57 14.02
C MET A 134 5.70 1.68 12.63
N LEU A 135 5.79 2.84 11.98
CA LEU A 135 5.31 3.01 10.60
C LEU A 135 6.07 2.12 9.61
N GLU A 136 7.40 2.02 9.74
CA GLU A 136 8.22 1.12 8.92
C GLU A 136 7.82 -0.35 9.11
N ALA A 137 7.60 -0.77 10.34
CA ALA A 137 7.14 -2.14 10.63
C ALA A 137 5.75 -2.43 10.05
N ILE A 138 4.83 -1.45 10.06
CA ILE A 138 3.51 -1.56 9.42
C ILE A 138 3.63 -1.64 7.90
N ASP A 139 4.45 -0.79 7.29
CA ASP A 139 4.68 -0.78 5.85
C ASP A 139 5.27 -2.13 5.39
N GLU A 140 6.26 -2.66 6.11
CA GLU A 140 6.88 -3.96 5.84
C GLU A 140 5.86 -5.12 6.00
N ALA A 141 5.11 -5.15 7.12
CA ALA A 141 4.07 -6.15 7.33
C ALA A 141 2.99 -6.10 6.24
N THR A 142 2.66 -4.91 5.73
CA THR A 142 1.68 -4.75 4.66
C THR A 142 2.23 -5.29 3.33
N ARG A 143 3.50 -5.02 3.02
CA ARG A 143 4.19 -5.56 1.83
C ARG A 143 4.27 -7.07 1.88
N LEU A 144 4.66 -7.65 3.01
CA LEU A 144 4.72 -9.10 3.18
C LEU A 144 3.36 -9.77 2.99
N ARG A 145 2.28 -9.18 3.54
CA ARG A 145 0.91 -9.69 3.34
C ARG A 145 0.48 -9.62 1.88
N ALA A 146 0.73 -8.50 1.20
CA ALA A 146 0.42 -8.35 -0.21
C ALA A 146 1.16 -9.42 -1.05
N SER A 147 2.45 -9.63 -0.77
CA SER A 147 3.25 -10.69 -1.39
C SER A 147 2.65 -12.08 -1.18
N GLN A 148 2.28 -12.42 0.05
CA GLN A 148 1.68 -13.72 0.37
C GLN A 148 0.35 -13.93 -0.37
N ILE A 149 -0.50 -12.91 -0.44
CA ILE A 149 -1.77 -12.98 -1.17
C ILE A 149 -1.54 -13.18 -2.67
N ILE A 150 -0.63 -12.42 -3.27
CA ILE A 150 -0.29 -12.55 -4.70
C ILE A 150 0.24 -13.94 -5.00
N ASN A 151 1.17 -14.46 -4.18
CA ASN A 151 1.74 -15.79 -4.34
C ASN A 151 0.67 -16.89 -4.17
N ALA A 152 -0.21 -16.78 -3.18
CA ALA A 152 -1.30 -17.74 -2.98
C ALA A 152 -2.29 -17.74 -4.17
N GLN A 153 -2.64 -16.56 -4.68
CA GLN A 153 -3.48 -16.45 -5.88
C GLN A 153 -2.82 -17.06 -7.11
N GLU A 154 -1.50 -16.88 -7.28
CA GLU A 154 -0.78 -17.43 -8.42
C GLU A 154 -0.68 -18.96 -8.33
N GLN A 155 -0.43 -19.49 -7.13
CA GLN A 155 -0.44 -20.93 -6.89
C GLN A 155 -1.82 -21.54 -7.18
N GLU A 156 -2.89 -20.89 -6.73
CA GLU A 156 -4.24 -21.36 -6.98
C GLU A 156 -4.61 -21.30 -8.47
N ARG A 157 -4.25 -20.23 -9.17
CA ARG A 157 -4.41 -20.15 -10.64
C ARG A 157 -3.64 -21.26 -11.36
N LYS A 158 -2.42 -21.58 -10.90
CA LYS A 158 -1.61 -22.68 -11.45
C LYS A 158 -2.29 -24.03 -11.20
N ARG A 159 -2.86 -24.25 -10.01
CA ARG A 159 -3.57 -25.48 -9.66
C ARG A 159 -4.82 -25.66 -10.55
N ILE A 160 -5.67 -24.61 -10.62
CA ILE A 160 -6.89 -24.64 -11.43
C ILE A 160 -6.58 -24.84 -12.91
N ALA A 161 -5.58 -24.16 -13.46
CA ALA A 161 -5.19 -24.29 -14.86
C ALA A 161 -4.77 -25.74 -15.19
N ARG A 162 -4.01 -26.40 -14.29
CA ARG A 162 -3.62 -27.81 -14.46
C ARG A 162 -4.81 -28.75 -14.36
N GLU A 163 -5.67 -28.60 -13.37
CA GLU A 163 -6.88 -29.41 -13.22
C GLU A 163 -7.80 -29.30 -14.45
N LEU A 164 -8.00 -28.08 -14.96
CA LEU A 164 -8.78 -27.86 -16.19
C LEU A 164 -8.09 -28.52 -17.40
N HIS A 165 -6.79 -28.44 -17.50
CA HIS A 165 -6.06 -29.04 -18.64
C HIS A 165 -6.09 -30.55 -18.56
N ASP A 166 -5.74 -31.15 -17.42
CA ASP A 166 -5.53 -32.59 -17.29
C ASP A 166 -6.88 -33.35 -17.22
N GLU A 167 -7.75 -33.02 -16.28
CA GLU A 167 -8.97 -33.80 -16.09
C GLU A 167 -10.03 -33.49 -17.16
N THR A 168 -10.33 -32.21 -17.39
CA THR A 168 -11.42 -31.83 -18.27
C THR A 168 -11.08 -32.04 -19.74
N SER A 169 -9.84 -31.78 -20.13
CA SER A 169 -9.40 -32.05 -21.51
C SER A 169 -9.33 -33.54 -21.83
N GLN A 170 -8.94 -34.37 -20.85
CA GLN A 170 -8.94 -35.83 -21.01
C GLN A 170 -10.35 -36.40 -21.15
N MET A 171 -11.30 -35.95 -20.28
CA MET A 171 -12.70 -36.37 -20.36
C MET A 171 -13.33 -36.01 -21.70
N LEU A 172 -13.14 -34.78 -22.18
CA LEU A 172 -13.65 -34.34 -23.46
C LEU A 172 -13.01 -35.06 -24.65
N THR A 173 -11.71 -35.37 -24.56
CA THR A 173 -11.04 -36.17 -25.59
C THR A 173 -11.59 -37.58 -25.66
N SER A 174 -11.83 -38.22 -24.50
CA SER A 174 -12.47 -39.53 -24.42
C SER A 174 -13.90 -39.52 -24.98
N LEU A 175 -14.66 -38.45 -24.70
CA LEU A 175 -16.00 -38.25 -25.26
C LEU A 175 -15.94 -38.11 -26.79
N LEU A 176 -15.01 -37.35 -27.33
CA LEU A 176 -14.84 -37.20 -28.79
C LEU A 176 -14.49 -38.52 -29.48
N ILE A 177 -13.63 -39.33 -28.85
CA ILE A 177 -13.30 -40.68 -29.35
C ILE A 177 -14.57 -41.56 -29.34
N SER A 178 -15.36 -41.57 -28.26
CA SER A 178 -16.58 -42.33 -28.16
C SER A 178 -17.62 -41.92 -29.22
N LEU A 179 -17.77 -40.62 -29.46
CA LEU A 179 -18.64 -40.10 -30.52
C LEU A 179 -18.16 -40.51 -31.91
N ALA A 180 -16.85 -40.52 -32.16
CA ALA A 180 -16.29 -40.96 -33.44
C ALA A 180 -16.51 -42.48 -33.71
N ILE A 181 -16.47 -43.30 -32.64
CA ILE A 181 -16.77 -44.73 -32.73
C ILE A 181 -18.29 -44.93 -33.02
N LEU A 182 -19.13 -44.18 -32.30
CA LEU A 182 -20.57 -44.26 -32.46
C LEU A 182 -21.02 -43.86 -33.88
N GLU A 183 -20.42 -42.79 -34.43
CA GLU A 183 -20.69 -42.27 -35.78
C GLU A 183 -20.47 -43.36 -36.86
N LYS A 184 -19.48 -44.24 -36.68
CA LYS A 184 -19.19 -45.34 -37.60
C LYS A 184 -20.23 -46.48 -37.53
N SER A 185 -20.95 -46.61 -36.43
CA SER A 185 -21.93 -47.71 -36.21
C SER A 185 -23.38 -47.32 -36.51
N VAL A 186 -23.64 -46.06 -36.81
CA VAL A 186 -25.01 -45.56 -37.04
C VAL A 186 -25.35 -45.61 -38.51
N THR A 187 -26.54 -46.14 -38.81
CA THR A 187 -27.06 -46.31 -40.17
C THR A 187 -28.11 -45.26 -40.57
N THR A 188 -28.66 -44.52 -39.61
CA THR A 188 -29.71 -43.54 -39.83
C THR A 188 -29.14 -42.13 -39.97
N GLN A 189 -29.46 -41.40 -41.05
CA GLN A 189 -28.97 -40.06 -41.30
C GLN A 189 -29.26 -39.10 -40.14
N ALA A 190 -30.49 -39.11 -39.58
CA ALA A 190 -30.85 -38.24 -38.45
C ALA A 190 -30.00 -38.49 -37.18
N ALA A 191 -29.54 -39.71 -36.94
CA ALA A 191 -28.66 -40.01 -35.82
C ALA A 191 -27.23 -39.60 -36.12
N SER A 192 -26.75 -39.73 -37.35
CA SER A 192 -25.43 -39.25 -37.81
C SER A 192 -25.34 -37.74 -37.67
N ASP A 193 -26.37 -36.99 -38.06
CA ASP A 193 -26.41 -35.53 -37.93
C ASP A 193 -26.33 -35.07 -36.46
N ARG A 194 -27.08 -35.75 -35.57
CA ARG A 194 -27.01 -35.46 -34.11
C ARG A 194 -25.64 -35.74 -33.49
N ILE A 195 -24.99 -36.81 -33.93
CA ILE A 195 -23.63 -37.14 -33.47
C ILE A 195 -22.64 -36.07 -33.96
N ALA A 196 -22.76 -35.64 -35.21
CA ALA A 196 -21.92 -34.58 -35.77
C ALA A 196 -22.10 -33.24 -35.01
N ASP A 197 -23.33 -32.87 -34.66
CA ASP A 197 -23.63 -31.67 -33.86
C ASP A 197 -23.06 -31.79 -32.44
N THR A 198 -23.21 -32.95 -31.79
CA THR A 198 -22.66 -33.21 -30.45
C THR A 198 -21.12 -33.13 -30.48
N ARG A 199 -20.50 -33.70 -31.50
CA ARG A 199 -19.04 -33.66 -31.69
C ARG A 199 -18.54 -32.20 -31.89
N LYS A 200 -19.27 -31.41 -32.67
CA LYS A 200 -19.00 -29.99 -32.86
C LYS A 200 -19.06 -29.23 -31.53
N LEU A 201 -20.07 -29.47 -30.71
CA LEU A 201 -20.22 -28.87 -29.38
C LEU A 201 -19.09 -29.28 -28.44
N ALA A 202 -18.72 -30.57 -28.42
CA ALA A 202 -17.59 -31.07 -27.61
C ALA A 202 -16.26 -30.41 -28.02
N HIS A 203 -15.99 -30.23 -29.32
CA HIS A 203 -14.82 -29.49 -29.81
C HIS A 203 -14.85 -28.02 -29.43
N GLN A 204 -16.00 -27.37 -29.42
CA GLN A 204 -16.15 -25.98 -28.99
C GLN A 204 -15.86 -25.86 -27.49
N THR A 205 -16.42 -26.77 -26.69
CA THR A 205 -16.19 -26.82 -25.22
C THR A 205 -14.72 -27.06 -24.90
N LEU A 206 -14.06 -28.01 -25.59
CA LEU A 206 -12.63 -28.26 -25.40
C LEU A 206 -11.78 -27.01 -25.70
N ARG A 207 -12.12 -26.28 -26.78
CA ARG A 207 -11.46 -25.01 -27.11
C ARG A 207 -11.70 -23.95 -26.04
N ALA A 208 -12.92 -23.83 -25.53
CA ALA A 208 -13.27 -22.88 -24.49
C ALA A 208 -12.48 -23.16 -23.18
N ILE A 209 -12.37 -24.43 -22.77
CA ILE A 209 -11.62 -24.84 -21.59
C ILE A 209 -10.12 -24.58 -21.77
N ARG A 210 -9.55 -24.91 -22.93
CA ARG A 210 -8.15 -24.58 -23.22
C ARG A 210 -7.89 -23.09 -23.12
N ASN A 211 -8.78 -22.25 -23.66
CA ASN A 211 -8.68 -20.82 -23.56
C ASN A 211 -8.77 -20.34 -22.10
N LEU A 212 -9.68 -20.93 -21.30
CA LEU A 212 -9.81 -20.59 -19.88
C LEU A 212 -8.55 -20.98 -19.08
N SER A 213 -7.96 -22.15 -19.34
CA SER A 213 -6.70 -22.57 -18.73
C SER A 213 -5.57 -21.60 -19.03
N ILE A 214 -5.55 -21.04 -20.23
CA ILE A 214 -4.55 -20.07 -20.67
C ILE A 214 -4.74 -18.70 -20.00
N ASP A 215 -6.00 -18.25 -19.90
CA ASP A 215 -6.31 -16.99 -19.21
C ASP A 215 -5.95 -17.10 -17.71
N LEU A 216 -6.08 -18.28 -17.12
CA LEU A 216 -5.66 -18.56 -15.74
C LEU A 216 -4.11 -18.62 -15.60
N ARG A 217 -3.46 -19.50 -16.37
CA ARG A 217 -1.99 -19.58 -16.48
C ARG A 217 -1.63 -20.50 -17.64
N PRO A 218 -0.88 -20.04 -18.65
CA PRO A 218 -0.45 -20.94 -19.72
C PRO A 218 0.54 -21.97 -19.20
N SER A 219 0.27 -23.26 -19.44
CA SER A 219 1.25 -24.33 -19.21
C SER A 219 2.53 -24.06 -20.02
N ALA A 220 2.40 -23.43 -21.17
CA ALA A 220 3.52 -22.99 -21.99
C ALA A 220 4.52 -22.07 -21.24
N LEU A 221 4.10 -21.32 -20.22
CA LEU A 221 5.02 -20.53 -19.41
C LEU A 221 5.94 -21.41 -18.57
N ASP A 222 5.38 -22.48 -17.98
CA ASP A 222 6.15 -23.42 -17.17
C ASP A 222 7.09 -24.28 -18.05
N ASP A 223 6.61 -24.70 -19.24
CA ASP A 223 7.31 -25.62 -20.12
C ASP A 223 8.32 -24.92 -21.06
N LEU A 224 7.90 -23.83 -21.69
CA LEU A 224 8.64 -23.16 -22.77
C LEU A 224 9.25 -21.82 -22.37
N GLY A 225 8.86 -21.27 -21.21
CA GLY A 225 9.32 -19.97 -20.71
C GLY A 225 8.54 -18.77 -21.25
N LEU A 226 9.00 -17.57 -20.87
CA LEU A 226 8.29 -16.31 -21.06
C LEU A 226 8.00 -15.96 -22.52
N LEU A 227 9.04 -15.93 -23.37
CA LEU A 227 8.89 -15.40 -24.73
C LEU A 227 7.95 -16.25 -25.62
N PRO A 228 8.07 -17.60 -25.66
CA PRO A 228 7.13 -18.43 -26.38
C PRO A 228 5.70 -18.31 -25.86
N ALA A 229 5.53 -18.25 -24.52
CA ALA A 229 4.22 -18.08 -23.90
C ALA A 229 3.58 -16.72 -24.27
N LEU A 230 4.37 -15.64 -24.27
CA LEU A 230 3.88 -14.32 -24.71
C LEU A 230 3.53 -14.31 -26.19
N ARG A 231 4.39 -14.83 -27.09
CA ARG A 231 4.09 -14.88 -28.53
C ARG A 231 2.76 -15.58 -28.81
N TRP A 232 2.54 -16.69 -28.10
CA TRP A 232 1.29 -17.42 -28.25
C TRP A 232 0.09 -16.61 -27.71
N TYR A 233 0.20 -16.01 -26.51
CA TYR A 233 -0.83 -15.18 -25.92
C TYR A 233 -1.19 -13.96 -26.77
N LEU A 234 -0.19 -13.29 -27.34
CA LEU A 234 -0.37 -12.12 -28.20
C LEU A 234 -1.10 -12.47 -29.51
N LYS A 235 -0.83 -13.65 -30.06
CA LYS A 235 -1.57 -14.15 -31.25
C LYS A 235 -3.05 -14.37 -30.95
N GLU A 236 -3.37 -14.98 -29.81
CA GLU A 236 -4.78 -15.17 -29.39
C GLU A 236 -5.46 -13.81 -29.08
N TYR A 237 -4.74 -12.91 -28.41
CA TYR A 237 -5.22 -11.56 -28.10
C TYR A 237 -5.59 -10.78 -29.36
N GLN A 238 -4.73 -10.76 -30.36
CA GLN A 238 -4.97 -10.10 -31.63
C GLN A 238 -6.21 -10.66 -32.34
N GLN A 239 -6.41 -11.97 -32.31
CA GLN A 239 -7.59 -12.59 -32.90
C GLN A 239 -8.90 -12.27 -32.17
N LYS A 240 -8.85 -12.16 -30.82
CA LYS A 240 -10.03 -11.90 -30.00
C LYS A 240 -10.44 -10.43 -29.98
N CYS A 241 -9.48 -9.52 -29.90
CA CYS A 241 -9.73 -8.10 -29.65
C CYS A 241 -9.71 -7.23 -30.92
N ALA A 242 -9.30 -7.77 -32.07
CA ALA A 242 -9.12 -7.03 -33.33
C ALA A 242 -8.19 -5.80 -33.20
N ILE A 243 -7.21 -5.89 -32.28
CA ILE A 243 -6.17 -4.89 -32.07
C ILE A 243 -4.88 -5.40 -32.73
N GLU A 244 -4.20 -4.55 -33.51
CA GLU A 244 -2.89 -4.88 -34.07
C GLU A 244 -1.85 -4.99 -32.95
N VAL A 245 -1.07 -6.08 -32.96
CA VAL A 245 -0.03 -6.32 -31.94
C VAL A 245 1.33 -6.40 -32.62
N GLU A 246 2.25 -5.54 -32.19
CA GLU A 246 3.65 -5.59 -32.56
C GLU A 246 4.48 -6.04 -31.37
N PHE A 247 5.28 -7.10 -31.55
CA PHE A 247 6.10 -7.68 -30.48
C PHE A 247 7.57 -7.66 -30.87
N ASN A 248 8.36 -6.94 -30.08
CA ASN A 248 9.79 -6.77 -30.25
C ASN A 248 10.54 -7.34 -29.06
N GLU A 249 11.55 -8.18 -29.29
CA GLU A 249 12.38 -8.75 -28.22
C GLU A 249 13.87 -8.61 -28.55
N ARG A 250 14.68 -8.34 -27.52
CA ARG A 250 16.13 -8.17 -27.66
C ARG A 250 16.87 -8.62 -26.41
N GLY A 251 18.00 -9.28 -26.59
CA GLY A 251 18.97 -9.56 -25.52
C GLY A 251 18.70 -10.81 -24.71
N PHE A 252 17.65 -11.56 -24.97
CA PHE A 252 17.35 -12.81 -24.27
C PHE A 252 18.20 -13.93 -24.81
N HIS A 253 19.07 -14.47 -23.95
CA HIS A 253 19.98 -15.56 -24.31
C HIS A 253 19.69 -16.84 -23.51
N GLU A 254 19.17 -16.70 -22.31
CA GLU A 254 18.85 -17.79 -21.40
C GLU A 254 17.44 -17.63 -20.84
N ARG A 255 16.93 -18.69 -20.22
CA ARG A 255 15.66 -18.67 -19.54
C ARG A 255 15.75 -17.84 -18.25
N LEU A 256 14.77 -16.97 -18.04
CA LEU A 256 14.66 -16.19 -16.82
C LEU A 256 14.23 -17.07 -15.62
N PRO A 257 14.49 -16.66 -14.38
CA PRO A 257 13.92 -17.29 -13.20
C PRO A 257 12.39 -17.36 -13.28
N ALA A 258 11.80 -18.47 -12.87
CA ALA A 258 10.36 -18.74 -13.02
C ALA A 258 9.46 -17.67 -12.38
N GLU A 259 9.90 -17.07 -11.27
CA GLU A 259 9.18 -15.97 -10.62
C GLU A 259 9.18 -14.71 -11.49
N MET A 260 10.31 -14.39 -12.10
CA MET A 260 10.45 -13.24 -13.01
C MET A 260 9.61 -13.44 -14.27
N GLU A 261 9.66 -14.63 -14.88
CA GLU A 261 8.81 -14.99 -16.03
C GLU A 261 7.33 -14.80 -15.70
N THR A 262 6.91 -15.27 -14.52
CA THR A 262 5.52 -15.16 -14.06
C THR A 262 5.11 -13.70 -13.87
N VAL A 263 5.93 -12.91 -13.21
CA VAL A 263 5.63 -11.47 -12.95
C VAL A 263 5.56 -10.69 -14.26
N LEU A 264 6.53 -10.85 -15.15
CA LEU A 264 6.54 -10.18 -16.46
C LEU A 264 5.33 -10.58 -17.31
N TYR A 265 5.01 -11.88 -17.36
CA TYR A 265 3.85 -12.39 -18.07
C TYR A 265 2.55 -11.74 -17.55
N ARG A 266 2.37 -11.68 -16.21
CA ARG A 266 1.18 -11.08 -15.59
C ARG A 266 1.06 -9.58 -15.83
N ILE A 267 2.17 -8.86 -15.82
CA ILE A 267 2.16 -7.42 -16.12
C ILE A 267 1.75 -7.17 -17.56
N VAL A 268 2.30 -7.93 -18.52
CA VAL A 268 1.90 -7.83 -19.93
C VAL A 268 0.43 -8.21 -20.12
N GLN A 269 -0.04 -9.30 -19.49
CA GLN A 269 -1.43 -9.73 -19.54
C GLN A 269 -2.38 -8.68 -19.01
N GLU A 270 -2.08 -8.07 -17.87
CA GLU A 270 -2.90 -7.02 -17.26
C GLU A 270 -2.92 -5.74 -18.11
N ALA A 271 -1.77 -5.32 -18.61
CA ALA A 271 -1.68 -4.16 -19.50
C ALA A 271 -2.54 -4.35 -20.76
N LEU A 272 -2.47 -5.52 -21.39
CA LEU A 272 -3.28 -5.86 -22.57
C LEU A 272 -4.78 -5.97 -22.26
N THR A 273 -5.11 -6.50 -21.07
CA THR A 273 -6.51 -6.55 -20.60
C THR A 273 -7.07 -5.12 -20.44
N ASN A 274 -6.26 -4.22 -19.86
CA ASN A 274 -6.63 -2.82 -19.72
C ASN A 274 -6.77 -2.12 -21.08
N THR A 275 -5.86 -2.40 -22.01
CA THR A 275 -5.96 -1.90 -23.39
C THR A 275 -7.27 -2.35 -24.03
N ALA A 276 -7.61 -3.65 -23.99
CA ALA A 276 -8.84 -4.17 -24.59
C ALA A 276 -10.13 -3.60 -23.96
N ARG A 277 -10.12 -3.38 -22.63
CA ARG A 277 -11.33 -2.93 -21.91
C ARG A 277 -11.56 -1.43 -21.93
N HIS A 278 -10.45 -0.66 -21.94
CA HIS A 278 -10.51 0.75 -21.57
C HIS A 278 -9.90 1.71 -22.59
N SER A 279 -9.01 1.24 -23.51
CA SER A 279 -8.24 2.18 -24.31
C SER A 279 -8.90 2.60 -25.62
N ASN A 280 -9.78 1.79 -26.20
CA ASN A 280 -10.24 1.91 -27.59
C ASN A 280 -9.06 1.99 -28.61
N ALA A 281 -7.93 1.37 -28.27
CA ALA A 281 -6.73 1.36 -29.10
C ALA A 281 -6.92 0.53 -30.37
N ARG A 282 -6.20 0.89 -31.43
CA ARG A 282 -6.11 0.12 -32.66
C ARG A 282 -4.83 -0.69 -32.76
N LYS A 283 -3.78 -0.23 -32.07
CA LYS A 283 -2.45 -0.84 -32.08
C LYS A 283 -1.88 -0.86 -30.68
N VAL A 284 -1.18 -1.95 -30.34
CA VAL A 284 -0.33 -2.07 -29.15
C VAL A 284 1.04 -2.56 -29.54
N VAL A 285 2.08 -1.92 -29.02
CA VAL A 285 3.49 -2.29 -29.21
C VAL A 285 4.04 -2.79 -27.89
N ILE A 286 4.58 -4.01 -27.88
CA ILE A 286 5.24 -4.60 -26.73
C ILE A 286 6.71 -4.76 -27.07
N THR A 287 7.58 -4.19 -26.24
CA THR A 287 9.02 -4.33 -26.34
C THR A 287 9.57 -5.01 -25.09
N MET A 288 10.20 -6.17 -25.25
CA MET A 288 10.92 -6.87 -24.21
C MET A 288 12.42 -6.75 -24.44
N LYS A 289 13.17 -6.35 -23.41
CA LYS A 289 14.63 -6.23 -23.49
C LYS A 289 15.28 -6.81 -22.23
N GLU A 290 16.30 -7.63 -22.43
CA GLU A 290 17.19 -8.06 -21.35
C GLU A 290 18.56 -7.42 -21.54
N ASP A 291 19.12 -6.89 -20.46
CA ASP A 291 20.52 -6.50 -20.39
C ASP A 291 21.19 -7.11 -19.14
N HIS A 292 22.43 -6.76 -18.88
CA HIS A 292 23.20 -7.34 -17.76
C HIS A 292 22.64 -6.95 -16.37
N GLU A 293 21.84 -5.93 -16.28
CA GLU A 293 21.36 -5.39 -15.01
C GLU A 293 19.89 -5.73 -14.75
N ALA A 294 19.08 -5.74 -15.81
CA ALA A 294 17.64 -5.85 -15.68
C ALA A 294 16.94 -6.37 -16.93
N VAL A 295 15.74 -6.86 -16.75
CA VAL A 295 14.76 -7.11 -17.81
C VAL A 295 13.77 -5.95 -17.83
N TYR A 296 13.50 -5.46 -19.03
CA TYR A 296 12.56 -4.38 -19.29
C TYR A 296 11.40 -4.91 -20.12
N ALA A 297 10.17 -4.51 -19.75
CA ALA A 297 9.02 -4.65 -20.62
C ALA A 297 8.35 -3.27 -20.79
N ILE A 298 8.10 -2.88 -22.02
CA ILE A 298 7.44 -1.63 -22.39
C ILE A 298 6.23 -1.98 -23.22
N ILE A 299 5.04 -1.62 -22.76
CA ILE A 299 3.76 -1.87 -23.42
C ILE A 299 3.15 -0.51 -23.72
N THR A 300 2.94 -0.20 -25.00
CA THR A 300 2.40 1.10 -25.45
C THR A 300 1.19 0.87 -26.31
N ASP A 301 0.04 1.46 -25.97
CA ASP A 301 -1.16 1.51 -26.79
C ASP A 301 -1.39 2.93 -27.35
N ASP A 302 -2.07 3.00 -28.49
CA ASP A 302 -2.47 4.24 -29.18
C ASP A 302 -3.89 4.71 -28.80
N GLY A 303 -4.38 4.29 -27.64
CA GLY A 303 -5.76 4.51 -27.21
C GLY A 303 -6.05 5.91 -26.66
N GLN A 304 -7.20 6.01 -25.96
CA GLN A 304 -7.67 7.30 -25.43
C GLN A 304 -6.88 7.80 -24.22
N GLY A 305 -6.06 6.96 -23.56
CA GLY A 305 -5.33 7.33 -22.36
C GLY A 305 -6.24 7.71 -21.19
N PHE A 306 -5.62 8.10 -20.06
CA PHE A 306 -6.31 8.53 -18.84
C PHE A 306 -5.42 9.40 -17.95
N ASP A 307 -6.03 10.11 -16.99
CA ASP A 307 -5.30 10.83 -15.94
C ASP A 307 -4.87 9.85 -14.83
N VAL A 308 -3.58 9.56 -14.75
CA VAL A 308 -3.00 8.63 -13.77
C VAL A 308 -3.19 9.12 -12.34
N GLU A 309 -3.05 10.44 -12.09
CA GLU A 309 -3.20 11.03 -10.76
C GLU A 309 -4.65 11.00 -10.28
N ALA A 310 -5.61 11.21 -11.19
CA ALA A 310 -7.02 11.13 -10.87
C ALA A 310 -7.42 9.71 -10.43
N ILE A 311 -6.91 8.67 -11.11
CA ILE A 311 -7.17 7.27 -10.72
C ILE A 311 -6.51 6.93 -9.38
N ARG A 312 -5.28 7.37 -9.12
CA ARG A 312 -4.59 7.15 -7.83
C ARG A 312 -5.33 7.78 -6.64
N LYS A 313 -6.02 8.89 -6.84
CA LYS A 313 -6.77 9.62 -5.80
C LYS A 313 -8.23 9.18 -5.69
N SER A 314 -8.74 8.38 -6.60
CA SER A 314 -10.12 7.92 -6.59
C SER A 314 -10.39 6.98 -5.41
N PRO A 315 -11.45 7.19 -4.62
CA PRO A 315 -11.85 6.28 -3.56
C PRO A 315 -12.48 4.98 -4.08
N ASP A 316 -12.71 4.87 -5.38
CA ASP A 316 -13.32 3.71 -6.02
C ASP A 316 -12.28 2.59 -6.13
N HIS A 317 -12.25 1.71 -5.13
CA HIS A 317 -11.28 0.61 -5.00
C HIS A 317 -11.28 -0.35 -6.21
N GLU A 318 -12.30 -0.37 -7.04
CA GLU A 318 -12.36 -1.27 -8.21
C GLU A 318 -11.59 -0.75 -9.43
N ARG A 319 -11.44 0.57 -9.61
CA ARG A 319 -10.84 1.14 -10.82
C ARG A 319 -9.31 1.17 -10.85
N GLY A 320 -8.65 0.94 -9.75
CA GLY A 320 -7.18 0.99 -9.65
C GLY A 320 -6.49 -0.34 -9.36
N LEU A 321 -7.25 -1.42 -9.08
CA LEU A 321 -6.69 -2.70 -8.62
C LEU A 321 -5.68 -3.32 -9.60
N GLY A 322 -5.92 -3.22 -10.91
CA GLY A 322 -5.00 -3.72 -11.93
C GLY A 322 -3.66 -2.99 -11.92
N LEU A 323 -3.69 -1.65 -11.83
CA LEU A 323 -2.47 -0.82 -11.79
C LEU A 323 -1.69 -1.06 -10.49
N VAL A 324 -2.38 -1.13 -9.37
CA VAL A 324 -1.77 -1.44 -8.06
C VAL A 324 -1.16 -2.84 -8.09
N GLY A 325 -1.89 -3.85 -8.59
CA GLY A 325 -1.39 -5.22 -8.67
C GLY A 325 -0.19 -5.39 -9.60
N MET A 326 -0.11 -4.62 -10.69
CA MET A 326 1.09 -4.61 -11.54
C MET A 326 2.29 -4.04 -10.79
N ASN A 327 2.11 -2.92 -10.07
CA ASN A 327 3.19 -2.30 -9.31
C ASN A 327 3.65 -3.21 -8.15
N GLU A 328 2.72 -3.79 -7.40
CA GLU A 328 3.05 -4.72 -6.33
C GLU A 328 3.88 -5.91 -6.84
N ARG A 329 3.49 -6.50 -7.97
CA ARG A 329 4.26 -7.59 -8.59
C ARG A 329 5.66 -7.19 -9.01
N ALA A 330 5.85 -5.99 -9.56
CA ALA A 330 7.18 -5.50 -9.90
C ALA A 330 8.05 -5.32 -8.65
N VAL A 331 7.49 -4.71 -7.59
CA VAL A 331 8.17 -4.46 -6.31
C VAL A 331 8.57 -5.76 -5.60
N LEU A 332 7.81 -6.86 -5.75
CA LEU A 332 8.17 -8.18 -5.19
C LEU A 332 9.53 -8.70 -5.67
N LEU A 333 9.99 -8.26 -6.84
CA LEU A 333 11.28 -8.62 -7.42
C LEU A 333 12.26 -7.43 -7.44
N ASP A 334 12.13 -6.51 -6.48
CA ASP A 334 12.92 -5.29 -6.39
C ASP A 334 12.88 -4.45 -7.68
N GLY A 335 11.82 -4.60 -8.46
CA GLY A 335 11.60 -3.90 -9.71
C GLY A 335 10.85 -2.58 -9.54
N THR A 336 10.73 -1.85 -10.64
CA THR A 336 9.97 -0.59 -10.73
C THR A 336 8.97 -0.67 -11.87
N LEU A 337 7.82 -0.01 -11.68
CA LEU A 337 6.79 0.10 -12.71
C LEU A 337 6.36 1.57 -12.84
N ASP A 338 6.47 2.10 -14.05
CA ASP A 338 6.04 3.45 -14.41
C ASP A 338 4.90 3.39 -15.41
N ILE A 339 3.87 4.20 -15.19
CA ILE A 339 2.72 4.34 -16.08
C ILE A 339 2.67 5.78 -16.55
N LEU A 340 2.79 5.95 -17.86
CA LEU A 340 2.70 7.22 -18.55
C LEU A 340 1.42 7.23 -19.38
N SER A 341 0.45 8.06 -19.00
CA SER A 341 -0.80 8.20 -19.74
C SER A 341 -1.34 9.62 -19.59
N SER A 342 -1.97 10.11 -20.62
CA SER A 342 -2.75 11.35 -20.59
C SER A 342 -3.93 11.23 -21.56
N PRO A 343 -5.06 11.89 -21.30
CA PRO A 343 -6.22 11.85 -22.18
C PRO A 343 -5.86 12.20 -23.62
N GLY A 344 -6.24 11.33 -24.56
CA GLY A 344 -5.97 11.47 -26.00
C GLY A 344 -4.60 11.00 -26.49
N HIS A 345 -3.70 10.51 -25.63
CA HIS A 345 -2.31 10.16 -26.00
C HIS A 345 -1.94 8.69 -25.74
N GLY A 346 -2.93 7.83 -25.50
CA GLY A 346 -2.69 6.41 -25.19
C GLY A 346 -2.04 6.19 -23.83
N THR A 347 -1.54 4.96 -23.62
CA THR A 347 -0.89 4.56 -22.37
C THR A 347 0.41 3.83 -22.65
N THR A 348 1.43 4.13 -21.86
CA THR A 348 2.69 3.38 -21.84
C THR A 348 2.95 2.85 -20.43
N VAL A 349 3.02 1.53 -20.29
CA VAL A 349 3.46 0.83 -19.09
C VAL A 349 4.91 0.40 -19.27
N LYS A 350 5.79 0.84 -18.35
CA LYS A 350 7.21 0.47 -18.36
C LYS A 350 7.51 -0.27 -17.07
N VAL A 351 8.06 -1.45 -17.17
CA VAL A 351 8.54 -2.23 -16.04
C VAL A 351 10.01 -2.54 -16.19
N ARG A 352 10.74 -2.45 -15.08
CA ARG A 352 12.13 -2.84 -14.95
C ARG A 352 12.26 -3.81 -13.79
N ILE A 353 12.77 -5.01 -14.02
CA ILE A 353 13.04 -6.02 -12.98
C ILE A 353 14.53 -6.33 -12.98
N PRO A 354 15.26 -6.13 -11.86
CA PRO A 354 16.68 -6.42 -11.79
C PRO A 354 16.95 -7.93 -11.94
N VAL A 355 17.97 -8.27 -12.73
CA VAL A 355 18.42 -9.66 -12.86
C VAL A 355 19.17 -10.08 -11.57
N PRO A 356 18.90 -11.26 -10.99
CA PRO A 356 19.61 -11.76 -9.83
C PRO A 356 21.13 -11.83 -10.04
N ASN A 357 21.93 -11.60 -8.99
CA ASN A 357 23.39 -11.52 -9.08
C ASN A 357 24.03 -12.75 -9.69
N GLU A 358 23.53 -13.95 -9.40
CA GLU A 358 24.02 -15.20 -9.98
C GLU A 358 23.88 -15.24 -11.51
N GLN A 359 22.80 -14.74 -12.04
CA GLN A 359 22.55 -14.68 -13.48
C GLN A 359 23.35 -13.56 -14.15
N ARG A 360 23.56 -12.43 -13.43
CA ARG A 360 24.42 -11.33 -13.91
C ARG A 360 25.85 -11.78 -14.20
N GLU A 361 26.41 -12.64 -13.34
CA GLU A 361 27.78 -13.19 -13.55
C GLU A 361 27.84 -14.10 -14.76
N ARG A 362 26.83 -14.95 -14.98
CA ARG A 362 26.73 -15.80 -16.18
C ARG A 362 26.60 -14.98 -17.45
N LEU A 363 25.77 -13.96 -17.48
CA LEU A 363 25.60 -13.07 -18.64
C LEU A 363 26.90 -12.29 -18.97
N LYS A 364 27.70 -11.94 -17.96
CA LYS A 364 29.01 -11.30 -18.17
C LYS A 364 30.06 -12.26 -18.79
N LEU A 365 30.02 -13.54 -18.43
CA LEU A 365 30.93 -14.54 -18.95
C LEU A 365 30.61 -14.97 -20.39
N ASN A 366 29.35 -14.86 -20.81
CA ASN A 366 28.86 -15.22 -22.14
C ASN A 366 28.92 -14.07 -23.18
N LYS A 367 29.54 -12.92 -22.86
CA LYS A 367 29.80 -11.89 -23.88
C LYS A 367 30.74 -12.49 -24.93
N PRO A 368 30.32 -12.57 -26.22
CA PRO A 368 31.32 -12.76 -27.27
C PRO A 368 32.27 -11.57 -27.15
N SER A 369 33.55 -11.88 -26.98
CA SER A 369 34.62 -10.89 -27.09
C SER A 369 34.40 -10.14 -28.41
N GLU A 370 33.89 -8.94 -28.39
CA GLU A 370 34.07 -8.01 -29.50
C GLU A 370 35.58 -7.74 -29.58
N LEU A 371 36.25 -8.65 -30.28
CA LEU A 371 37.61 -8.47 -30.74
C LEU A 371 37.60 -7.21 -31.64
N LEU A 372 38.33 -6.24 -31.15
CA LEU A 372 38.96 -5.16 -31.90
C LEU A 372 39.23 -5.56 -33.36
N VAL A 373 38.52 -4.94 -34.31
CA VAL A 373 39.09 -4.60 -35.62
C VAL A 373 38.67 -3.16 -35.93
#